data_6899c73ad40855d34e3437164b9d601a
#
_entry.id   6899c73ad40855d34e3437164b9d601a
#
_cell.length_a   1.000
_cell.length_b   1.000
_cell.length_c   1.000
_cell.angle_alpha   90.00
_cell.angle_beta   90.00
_cell.angle_gamma   90.00
#
_symmetry.space_group_name_H-M   'P 1'
#
loop_
_entity.id
_entity.type
_entity.pdbx_description
1 polymer ?
#
loop_
_entity_poly.entity_id
_entity_poly.type
_entity_poly.pdbx_seq_one_letter_code
_entity_poly.pdbx_strand_id
1 'polypeptide(L)'
;MVGNTTIVPRAWAEAVAKPEISEVRSLKSGAVLNVRRLIRAFRYERAILLRQKLKSLVKDNGARLVCATCGVPVYLACSTSKRFFFRHRHEDGSCPAVTRTGFTEADIRAMKYRGNQESEPHKRIKLLVLRSLSADPRFTDVVSEQTWRSSEGLPGLRRPDVSARIDA
;
A
#
# COMPACT_ATOMS: atom_id res chain seq x y z
N MET A 1 42.23 9.33 22.80
CA MET A 1 42.38 8.66 21.48
C MET A 1 40.99 8.54 20.86
N VAL A 2 40.66 9.39 19.91
CA VAL A 2 39.36 9.37 19.22
C VAL A 2 39.52 8.38 18.07
N GLY A 3 38.86 7.21 18.18
CA GLY A 3 38.91 6.20 17.15
C GLY A 3 38.25 6.73 15.87
N ASN A 4 39.00 6.94 14.84
CA ASN A 4 38.57 7.29 13.49
C ASN A 4 37.85 6.06 12.91
N THR A 5 36.52 5.95 13.10
CA THR A 5 35.74 4.93 12.44
C THR A 5 35.67 5.28 10.95
N THR A 6 36.54 4.70 10.16
CA THR A 6 36.53 4.82 8.70
C THR A 6 35.18 4.23 8.21
N ILE A 7 34.25 5.11 7.86
CA ILE A 7 32.95 4.70 7.27
C ILE A 7 33.26 4.24 5.85
N VAL A 8 33.39 2.93 5.65
CA VAL A 8 33.49 2.36 4.30
C VAL A 8 32.16 2.65 3.57
N PRO A 9 32.21 3.40 2.45
CA PRO A 9 30.99 3.71 1.68
C PRO A 9 30.33 2.41 1.21
N ARG A 10 29.04 2.22 1.47
CA ARG A 10 28.29 1.09 0.92
C ARG A 10 28.16 1.28 -0.59
N ALA A 11 28.66 0.35 -1.37
CA ALA A 11 28.66 0.46 -2.83
C ALA A 11 27.24 0.47 -3.40
N TRP A 12 26.32 -0.37 -2.84
CA TRP A 12 24.94 -0.54 -3.31
C TRP A 12 23.93 -0.32 -2.19
N ALA A 13 22.75 0.12 -2.58
CA ALA A 13 21.62 0.25 -1.66
C ALA A 13 21.04 -1.13 -1.32
N GLU A 14 20.78 -1.36 -0.04
CA GLU A 14 20.14 -2.56 0.45
C GLU A 14 18.69 -2.29 0.84
N ALA A 15 17.79 -3.16 0.44
CA ALA A 15 16.41 -3.16 0.92
C ALA A 15 16.30 -3.92 2.24
N VAL A 16 15.30 -3.58 3.07
CA VAL A 16 14.91 -4.44 4.20
C VAL A 16 14.52 -5.82 3.68
N ALA A 17 14.73 -6.87 4.48
CA ALA A 17 14.52 -8.25 4.06
C ALA A 17 13.05 -8.54 3.72
N LYS A 18 12.13 -8.04 4.53
CA LYS A 18 10.67 -8.16 4.34
C LYS A 18 10.06 -6.76 4.40
N PRO A 19 9.96 -6.05 3.26
CA PRO A 19 9.31 -4.74 3.23
C PRO A 19 7.78 -4.93 3.30
N GLU A 20 7.11 -4.13 4.11
CA GLU A 20 5.64 -4.10 4.20
C GLU A 20 5.01 -3.76 2.84
N ILE A 21 5.56 -2.76 2.15
CA ILE A 21 5.20 -2.47 0.76
C ILE A 21 6.16 -3.24 -0.13
N SER A 22 5.68 -4.31 -0.75
CA SER A 22 6.47 -5.14 -1.67
C SER A 22 6.56 -4.56 -3.07
N GLU A 23 5.53 -3.78 -3.49
CA GLU A 23 5.40 -3.23 -4.82
C GLU A 23 4.92 -1.78 -4.80
N VAL A 24 5.48 -0.97 -5.71
CA VAL A 24 5.08 0.41 -5.95
C VAL A 24 4.75 0.62 -7.42
N ARG A 25 3.80 1.50 -7.71
CA ARG A 25 3.43 1.86 -9.07
C ARG A 25 3.93 3.25 -9.42
N SER A 26 4.56 3.39 -10.56
CA SER A 26 4.97 4.66 -11.13
C SER A 26 3.78 5.42 -11.70
N LEU A 27 3.53 6.64 -11.24
CA LEU A 27 2.47 7.49 -11.80
C LEU A 27 2.80 8.01 -13.21
N LYS A 28 4.09 8.04 -13.57
CA LYS A 28 4.52 8.48 -14.91
C LYS A 28 4.29 7.42 -15.98
N SER A 29 4.62 6.16 -15.68
CA SER A 29 4.60 5.07 -16.67
C SER A 29 3.51 4.02 -16.42
N GLY A 30 2.80 4.07 -15.28
CA GLY A 30 1.87 3.04 -14.84
C GLY A 30 2.53 1.72 -14.40
N ALA A 31 3.85 1.57 -14.60
CA ALA A 31 4.56 0.34 -14.32
C ALA A 31 4.57 0.01 -12.83
N VAL A 32 4.33 -1.27 -12.51
CA VAL A 32 4.49 -1.82 -11.16
C VAL A 32 5.92 -2.30 -10.98
N LEU A 33 6.54 -1.88 -9.90
CA LEU A 33 7.95 -2.10 -9.62
C LEU A 33 8.10 -2.85 -8.29
N ASN A 34 8.83 -3.95 -8.30
CA ASN A 34 9.18 -4.64 -7.06
C ASN A 34 10.19 -3.81 -6.24
N VAL A 35 9.84 -3.53 -5.00
CA VAL A 35 10.60 -2.63 -4.11
C VAL A 35 12.03 -3.09 -3.88
N ARG A 36 12.24 -4.39 -3.64
CA ARG A 36 13.59 -4.92 -3.39
C ARG A 36 14.49 -4.80 -4.63
N ARG A 37 13.97 -5.11 -5.81
CA ARG A 37 14.69 -4.98 -7.09
C ARG A 37 14.99 -3.53 -7.38
N LEU A 38 14.01 -2.65 -7.20
CA LEU A 38 14.15 -1.22 -7.42
C LEU A 38 15.26 -0.61 -6.53
N ILE A 39 15.25 -0.92 -5.24
CA ILE A 39 16.25 -0.38 -4.30
C ILE A 39 17.65 -0.90 -4.64
N ARG A 40 17.79 -2.19 -4.90
CA ARG A 40 19.08 -2.81 -5.22
C ARG A 40 19.70 -2.34 -6.55
N ALA A 41 18.91 -1.74 -7.43
CA ALA A 41 19.40 -1.15 -8.68
C ALA A 41 20.16 0.17 -8.50
N PHE A 42 20.13 0.76 -7.28
CA PHE A 42 20.79 2.04 -7.02
C PHE A 42 22.08 1.86 -6.22
N ARG A 43 23.08 2.72 -6.50
CA ARG A 43 24.16 3.00 -5.60
C ARG A 43 23.62 3.66 -4.33
N TYR A 44 24.29 3.46 -3.19
CA TYR A 44 23.83 3.96 -1.89
C TYR A 44 23.57 5.48 -1.91
N GLU A 45 24.52 6.27 -2.44
CA GLU A 45 24.40 7.72 -2.55
C GLU A 45 23.19 8.13 -3.41
N ARG A 46 22.97 7.38 -4.49
CA ARG A 46 21.84 7.62 -5.39
C ARG A 46 20.50 7.32 -4.68
N ALA A 47 20.46 6.31 -3.84
CA ALA A 47 19.27 6.00 -3.04
C ALA A 47 18.98 7.10 -1.99
N ILE A 48 20.01 7.70 -1.39
CA ILE A 48 19.87 8.85 -0.49
C ILE A 48 19.27 10.06 -1.23
N LEU A 49 19.80 10.40 -2.41
CA LEU A 49 19.27 11.49 -3.23
C LEU A 49 17.82 11.23 -3.66
N LEU A 50 17.52 9.99 -4.08
CA LEU A 50 16.16 9.58 -4.42
C LEU A 50 15.22 9.72 -3.21
N ARG A 51 15.67 9.32 -2.02
CA ARG A 51 14.91 9.47 -0.77
C ARG A 51 14.54 10.94 -0.52
N GLN A 52 15.51 11.84 -0.62
CA GLN A 52 15.28 13.28 -0.42
C GLN A 52 14.28 13.81 -1.44
N LYS A 53 14.47 13.48 -2.73
CA LYS A 53 13.60 13.91 -3.82
C LYS A 53 12.18 13.39 -3.67
N LEU A 54 11.98 12.11 -3.39
CA LEU A 54 10.65 11.53 -3.21
C LEU A 54 9.94 12.11 -1.98
N LYS A 55 10.68 12.36 -0.88
CA LYS A 55 10.13 12.95 0.33
C LYS A 55 9.65 14.39 0.09
N SER A 56 10.41 15.20 -0.65
CA SER A 56 10.00 16.55 -1.04
C SER A 56 8.76 16.50 -1.94
N LEU A 57 8.79 15.73 -3.03
CA LEU A 57 7.67 15.62 -3.96
C LEU A 57 6.37 15.19 -3.29
N VAL A 58 6.43 14.22 -2.37
CA VAL A 58 5.26 13.78 -1.62
C VAL A 58 4.72 14.88 -0.71
N LYS A 59 5.60 15.72 -0.15
CA LYS A 59 5.23 16.88 0.68
C LYS A 59 4.46 17.93 -0.13
N ASP A 60 4.91 18.16 -1.36
CA ASP A 60 4.38 19.17 -2.28
C ASP A 60 3.24 18.64 -3.18
N ASN A 61 2.60 17.54 -2.82
CA ASN A 61 1.54 16.85 -3.60
C ASN A 61 1.97 16.37 -5.01
N GLY A 62 3.28 16.38 -5.30
CA GLY A 62 3.86 15.94 -6.57
C GLY A 62 4.34 14.48 -6.55
N ALA A 63 3.57 13.57 -5.95
CA ALA A 63 3.95 12.16 -5.86
C ALA A 63 4.29 11.55 -7.22
N ARG A 64 5.36 10.74 -7.26
CA ARG A 64 5.76 9.97 -8.46
C ARG A 64 5.51 8.48 -8.33
N LEU A 65 5.47 8.00 -7.12
CA LEU A 65 5.24 6.60 -6.78
C LEU A 65 4.08 6.48 -5.80
N VAL A 66 3.28 5.46 -5.99
CA VAL A 66 2.18 5.10 -5.10
C VAL A 66 2.31 3.63 -4.70
N CYS A 67 1.74 3.25 -3.59
CA CYS A 67 1.59 1.85 -3.22
C CYS A 67 0.75 1.13 -4.28
N ALA A 68 1.21 -0.02 -4.77
CA ALA A 68 0.48 -0.77 -5.79
C ALA A 68 -0.87 -1.29 -5.27
N THR A 69 -0.98 -1.52 -3.96
CA THR A 69 -2.18 -2.08 -3.32
C THR A 69 -3.26 -1.03 -3.07
N CYS A 70 -2.91 0.12 -2.46
CA CYS A 70 -3.90 1.12 -2.02
C CYS A 70 -3.87 2.44 -2.80
N GLY A 71 -2.88 2.66 -3.67
CA GLY A 71 -2.74 3.91 -4.43
C GLY A 71 -2.25 5.11 -3.63
N VAL A 72 -2.03 4.97 -2.32
CA VAL A 72 -1.51 6.06 -1.49
C VAL A 72 -0.08 6.42 -1.90
N PRO A 73 0.27 7.73 -2.02
CA PRO A 73 1.63 8.17 -2.27
C PRO A 73 2.63 7.59 -1.28
N VAL A 74 3.78 7.16 -1.81
CA VAL A 74 4.86 6.59 -0.99
C VAL A 74 6.16 7.34 -1.18
N TYR A 75 7.00 7.31 -0.16
CA TYR A 75 8.35 7.85 -0.18
C TYR A 75 9.36 6.84 0.35
N LEU A 76 10.61 6.96 -0.10
CA LEU A 76 11.67 6.09 0.34
C LEU A 76 12.14 6.49 1.75
N ALA A 77 12.18 5.54 2.66
CA ALA A 77 12.68 5.66 4.03
C ALA A 77 13.95 4.82 4.20
N CYS A 78 14.67 5.08 5.29
CA CYS A 78 15.89 4.34 5.63
C CYS A 78 15.81 3.95 7.11
N SER A 79 16.09 2.70 7.42
CA SER A 79 16.16 2.18 8.77
C SER A 79 17.44 2.62 9.49
N THR A 80 17.52 2.42 10.80
CA THR A 80 18.73 2.63 11.60
C THR A 80 19.90 1.77 11.12
N SER A 81 19.62 0.58 10.59
CA SER A 81 20.61 -0.32 9.95
C SER A 81 20.97 0.07 8.53
N LYS A 82 20.61 1.28 8.09
CA LYS A 82 20.87 1.84 6.75
C LYS A 82 20.28 1.01 5.59
N ARG A 83 19.18 0.30 5.83
CA ARG A 83 18.41 -0.40 4.81
C ARG A 83 17.21 0.43 4.39
N PHE A 84 16.89 0.41 3.10
CA PHE A 84 15.82 1.20 2.51
C PHE A 84 14.51 0.43 2.41
N PHE A 85 13.40 1.15 2.51
CA PHE A 85 12.04 0.65 2.34
C PHE A 85 11.10 1.80 1.98
N PHE A 86 9.92 1.51 1.47
CA PHE A 86 8.92 2.53 1.21
C PHE A 86 7.97 2.69 2.40
N ARG A 87 7.50 3.92 2.61
CA ARG A 87 6.46 4.29 3.58
C ARG A 87 5.34 5.03 2.88
N HIS A 88 4.11 4.80 3.34
CA HIS A 88 2.97 5.63 2.96
C HIS A 88 3.15 7.07 3.45
N ARG A 89 2.67 8.03 2.67
CA ARG A 89 2.59 9.45 3.10
C ARG A 89 1.69 9.59 4.33
N HIS A 90 0.55 8.94 4.28
CA HIS A 90 -0.41 8.84 5.38
C HIS A 90 -0.96 7.42 5.41
N GLU A 91 -1.43 6.99 6.55
CA GLU A 91 -2.09 5.70 6.74
C GLU A 91 -3.50 5.98 7.23
N ASP A 92 -4.48 5.49 6.48
CA ASP A 92 -5.90 5.60 6.74
C ASP A 92 -6.56 4.24 7.03
N GLY A 93 -5.74 3.20 7.18
CA GLY A 93 -6.17 1.83 7.38
C GLY A 93 -6.69 1.13 6.12
N SER A 94 -6.62 1.77 4.94
CA SER A 94 -7.07 1.17 3.68
C SER A 94 -6.10 0.11 3.14
N CYS A 95 -4.83 0.16 3.58
CA CYS A 95 -3.78 -0.75 3.14
C CYS A 95 -3.44 -1.77 4.23
N PRO A 96 -3.30 -3.07 3.88
CA PRO A 96 -2.79 -4.06 4.81
C PRO A 96 -1.32 -3.86 5.18
N ALA A 97 -0.56 -3.12 4.36
CA ALA A 97 0.84 -2.79 4.62
C ALA A 97 0.93 -1.63 5.61
N VAL A 98 1.19 -1.93 6.88
CA VAL A 98 1.38 -0.93 7.95
C VAL A 98 2.85 -0.51 7.97
N THR A 99 3.13 0.72 7.57
CA THR A 99 4.51 1.22 7.41
C THR A 99 4.95 2.18 8.52
N ARG A 100 4.04 2.65 9.34
CA ARG A 100 4.33 3.51 10.50
C ARG A 100 4.28 2.68 11.77
N THR A 101 5.37 2.70 12.52
CA THR A 101 5.42 2.14 13.88
C THR A 101 4.68 3.07 14.83
N GLY A 102 3.81 2.53 15.66
CA GLY A 102 3.11 3.28 16.72
C GLY A 102 1.58 3.19 16.66
N PHE A 103 1.02 2.73 15.56
CA PHE A 103 -0.41 2.48 15.50
C PHE A 103 -0.66 0.97 15.47
N THR A 104 -1.51 0.50 16.37
CA THR A 104 -2.04 -0.87 16.31
C THR A 104 -3.05 -0.97 15.15
N GLU A 105 -3.39 -2.19 14.71
CA GLU A 105 -4.48 -2.37 13.74
C GLU A 105 -5.80 -1.73 14.23
N ALA A 106 -6.05 -1.74 15.55
CA ALA A 106 -7.21 -1.12 16.15
C ALA A 106 -7.16 0.42 16.00
N ASP A 107 -5.99 1.03 16.21
CA ASP A 107 -5.81 2.48 16.02
C ASP A 107 -6.02 2.88 14.56
N ILE A 108 -5.50 2.08 13.62
CA ILE A 108 -5.67 2.32 12.18
C ILE A 108 -7.14 2.21 11.79
N ARG A 109 -7.87 1.22 12.31
CA ARG A 109 -9.32 1.07 12.10
C ARG A 109 -10.09 2.24 12.71
N ALA A 110 -9.74 2.66 13.91
CA ALA A 110 -10.37 3.80 14.58
C ALA A 110 -10.17 5.10 13.79
N MET A 111 -8.96 5.34 13.26
CA MET A 111 -8.67 6.50 12.40
C MET A 111 -9.46 6.48 11.10
N LYS A 112 -9.56 5.32 10.44
CA LYS A 112 -10.25 5.15 9.16
C LYS A 112 -11.74 5.45 9.26
N TYR A 113 -12.38 5.01 10.33
CA TYR A 113 -13.83 5.06 10.48
C TYR A 113 -14.29 5.92 11.66
N ARG A 114 -13.39 6.69 12.29
CA ARG A 114 -13.70 7.45 13.52
C ARG A 114 -14.37 6.58 14.60
N GLY A 115 -13.89 5.34 14.75
CA GLY A 115 -14.44 4.34 15.66
C GLY A 115 -15.62 3.51 15.12
N ASN A 116 -16.18 3.86 13.98
CA ASN A 116 -17.21 3.07 13.30
C ASN A 116 -16.57 2.18 12.23
N GLN A 117 -17.02 0.94 12.09
CA GLN A 117 -16.51 0.02 11.07
C GLN A 117 -16.85 0.47 9.64
N GLU A 118 -17.97 1.17 9.47
CA GLU A 118 -18.44 1.76 8.21
C GLU A 118 -19.27 3.01 8.50
N SER A 119 -19.25 3.98 7.58
CA SER A 119 -20.16 5.13 7.66
C SER A 119 -21.61 4.70 7.37
N GLU A 120 -22.59 5.34 8.00
CA GLU A 120 -24.01 5.06 7.74
C GLU A 120 -24.42 5.23 6.25
N PRO A 121 -23.96 6.27 5.52
CA PRO A 121 -24.20 6.35 4.07
C PRO A 121 -23.68 5.14 3.30
N HIS A 122 -22.47 4.65 3.65
CA HIS A 122 -21.88 3.47 3.00
C HIS A 122 -22.70 2.21 3.23
N LYS A 123 -23.12 1.95 4.46
CA LYS A 123 -24.03 0.82 4.80
C LYS A 123 -25.33 0.89 4.02
N ARG A 124 -25.91 2.10 3.91
CA ARG A 124 -27.16 2.32 3.17
C ARG A 124 -27.01 2.04 1.69
N ILE A 125 -25.92 2.52 1.06
CA ILE A 125 -25.64 2.22 -0.36
C ILE A 125 -25.42 0.74 -0.57
N LYS A 126 -24.62 0.09 0.27
CA LYS A 126 -24.38 -1.37 0.21
C LYS A 126 -25.69 -2.17 0.25
N LEU A 127 -26.60 -1.82 1.18
CA LEU A 127 -27.91 -2.45 1.28
C LEU A 127 -28.78 -2.23 0.04
N LEU A 128 -28.77 -1.03 -0.54
CA LEU A 128 -29.51 -0.73 -1.77
C LEU A 128 -28.99 -1.57 -2.93
N VAL A 129 -27.68 -1.65 -3.11
CA VAL A 129 -27.05 -2.47 -4.16
C VAL A 129 -27.40 -3.96 -3.96
N LEU A 130 -27.29 -4.50 -2.74
CA LEU A 130 -27.69 -5.87 -2.42
C LEU A 130 -29.13 -6.15 -2.83
N ARG A 131 -30.07 -5.29 -2.42
CA ARG A 131 -31.50 -5.44 -2.74
C ARG A 131 -31.76 -5.36 -4.24
N SER A 132 -31.12 -4.43 -4.93
CA SER A 132 -31.28 -4.26 -6.37
C SER A 132 -30.79 -5.49 -7.14
N LEU A 133 -29.63 -6.04 -6.78
CA LEU A 133 -29.09 -7.25 -7.41
C LEU A 133 -29.95 -8.49 -7.07
N SER A 134 -30.41 -8.62 -5.81
CA SER A 134 -31.25 -9.74 -5.41
C SER A 134 -32.65 -9.71 -6.05
N ALA A 135 -33.11 -8.54 -6.48
CA ALA A 135 -34.42 -8.41 -7.15
C ALA A 135 -34.37 -8.72 -8.66
N ASP A 136 -33.17 -8.69 -9.26
CA ASP A 136 -32.99 -8.98 -10.69
C ASP A 136 -32.64 -10.46 -10.88
N PRO A 137 -33.48 -11.24 -11.57
CA PRO A 137 -33.32 -12.70 -11.73
C PRO A 137 -32.06 -13.09 -12.53
N ARG A 138 -31.42 -12.14 -13.21
CA ARG A 138 -30.14 -12.38 -13.92
C ARG A 138 -28.94 -12.52 -12.98
N PHE A 139 -29.09 -12.15 -11.70
CA PHE A 139 -28.02 -12.24 -10.73
C PHE A 139 -28.31 -13.36 -9.73
N THR A 140 -27.30 -14.22 -9.56
CA THR A 140 -27.31 -15.29 -8.55
C THR A 140 -26.18 -15.09 -7.56
N ASP A 141 -26.21 -15.82 -6.43
CA ASP A 141 -25.16 -15.76 -5.39
C ASP A 141 -24.84 -14.32 -4.93
N VAL A 142 -25.86 -13.50 -4.73
CA VAL A 142 -25.70 -12.11 -4.27
C VAL A 142 -25.30 -12.11 -2.80
N VAL A 143 -24.06 -11.74 -2.51
CA VAL A 143 -23.50 -11.73 -1.15
C VAL A 143 -22.73 -10.46 -0.86
N SER A 144 -22.66 -10.07 0.43
CA SER A 144 -21.85 -8.95 0.89
C SER A 144 -20.52 -9.43 1.47
N GLU A 145 -19.47 -8.63 1.25
CA GLU A 145 -18.17 -8.78 1.90
C GLU A 145 -17.48 -10.15 1.72
N GLN A 146 -17.76 -10.84 0.63
CA GLN A 146 -17.10 -12.09 0.30
C GLN A 146 -15.64 -11.85 -0.12
N THR A 147 -14.71 -12.61 0.46
CA THR A 147 -13.30 -12.53 0.07
C THR A 147 -13.04 -13.38 -1.17
N TRP A 148 -12.55 -12.75 -2.22
CA TRP A 148 -12.15 -13.39 -3.47
C TRP A 148 -10.64 -13.62 -3.52
N ARG A 149 -10.25 -14.81 -4.00
CA ARG A 149 -8.86 -15.12 -4.33
C ARG A 149 -8.74 -15.29 -5.83
N SER A 150 -7.66 -14.76 -6.43
CA SER A 150 -7.35 -15.06 -7.82
C SER A 150 -7.02 -16.54 -7.98
N SER A 151 -7.63 -17.20 -8.97
CA SER A 151 -7.31 -18.58 -9.36
C SER A 151 -5.98 -18.70 -10.13
N GLU A 152 -5.44 -17.59 -10.64
CA GLU A 152 -4.28 -17.58 -11.54
C GLU A 152 -2.94 -17.26 -10.84
N GLY A 153 -2.81 -17.54 -9.56
CA GLY A 153 -1.53 -17.37 -8.85
C GLY A 153 -1.07 -15.92 -8.65
N LEU A 154 -1.88 -14.93 -9.03
CA LEU A 154 -1.63 -13.53 -8.72
C LEU A 154 -1.89 -13.28 -7.23
N PRO A 155 -0.93 -12.72 -6.46
CA PRO A 155 -1.13 -12.42 -5.07
C PRO A 155 -2.13 -11.29 -4.94
N GLY A 156 -3.38 -11.61 -4.60
CA GLY A 156 -4.40 -10.60 -4.36
C GLY A 156 -5.62 -11.21 -3.69
N LEU A 157 -5.90 -10.73 -2.48
CA LEU A 157 -7.19 -10.90 -1.82
C LEU A 157 -8.00 -9.65 -2.11
N ARG A 158 -9.21 -9.81 -2.66
CA ARG A 158 -10.17 -8.71 -2.80
C ARG A 158 -11.40 -9.05 -1.98
N ARG A 159 -11.91 -8.06 -1.26
CA ARG A 159 -13.16 -8.16 -0.51
C ARG A 159 -14.08 -7.03 -0.98
N PRO A 160 -14.84 -7.26 -2.06
CA PRO A 160 -15.80 -6.28 -2.52
C PRO A 160 -16.94 -6.14 -1.50
N ASP A 161 -17.54 -4.96 -1.44
CA ASP A 161 -18.67 -4.69 -0.56
C ASP A 161 -19.89 -5.52 -0.92
N VAL A 162 -20.08 -5.77 -2.22
CA VAL A 162 -21.13 -6.63 -2.76
C VAL A 162 -20.56 -7.40 -3.97
N SER A 163 -20.94 -8.66 -4.09
CA SER A 163 -20.64 -9.51 -5.24
C SER A 163 -21.85 -10.32 -5.64
N ALA A 164 -21.95 -10.64 -6.94
CA ALA A 164 -22.99 -11.49 -7.51
C ALA A 164 -22.43 -12.25 -8.72
N ARG A 165 -23.08 -13.31 -9.13
CA ARG A 165 -22.85 -13.98 -10.41
C ARG A 165 -23.92 -13.57 -11.41
N ILE A 166 -23.54 -13.54 -12.68
CA ILE A 166 -24.48 -13.37 -13.79
C ILE A 166 -24.61 -14.74 -14.45
N ASP A 167 -25.83 -15.24 -14.51
CA ASP A 167 -26.13 -16.42 -15.32
C ASP A 167 -26.19 -15.98 -16.80
N ALA A 168 -25.19 -16.45 -17.59
CA ALA A 168 -25.04 -16.15 -19.00
C ALA A 168 -25.77 -17.14 -19.87
#